data_5c818de7fef179218179733cce86a7a4
#
_entry.id   5c818de7fef179218179733cce86a7a4
#
_cell.length_a   1.000
_cell.length_b   1.000
_cell.length_c   1.000
_cell.angle_alpha   90.00
_cell.angle_beta   90.00
_cell.angle_gamma   90.00
#
_symmetry.space_group_name_H-M   'P 1'
#
loop_
_entity.id
_entity.type
_entity.pdbx_description
1 polymer ?
#
loop_
_entity_poly.entity_id
_entity_poly.type
_entity_poly.pdbx_seq_one_letter_code
_entity_poly.pdbx_strand_id
1 'polypeptide(L)'
;MLNGYLTVLGIESSCDETAVSIVRLKNEFDGEILSNIVFSQIDEHLPYGGVVPEIASRSHVESLGPLIDKALNEASLKLNNIDGIAATAGPGLVGGLIVGLTTAKGISLGAGIPLVGVNHL
;
A
#
# COMPACT_ATOMS: atom_id res chain seq x y z
N MET A 1 2.71 8.54 -18.02
CA MET A 1 4.01 7.88 -17.75
C MET A 1 5.12 8.91 -17.87
N LEU A 2 5.99 8.97 -16.87
CA LEU A 2 7.11 9.89 -16.85
C LEU A 2 8.31 9.22 -17.55
N ASN A 3 8.85 9.86 -18.61
CA ASN A 3 10.01 9.33 -19.34
C ASN A 3 9.86 7.90 -19.88
N GLY A 4 8.64 7.48 -20.20
CA GLY A 4 8.37 6.14 -20.70
C GLY A 4 8.30 5.07 -19.63
N TYR A 5 8.37 5.43 -18.34
CA TYR A 5 8.24 4.50 -17.20
C TYR A 5 6.82 4.51 -16.66
N LEU A 6 6.37 3.36 -16.19
CA LEU A 6 5.14 3.23 -15.43
C LEU A 6 5.49 3.18 -13.94
N THR A 7 4.96 4.12 -13.15
CA THR A 7 5.20 4.20 -11.72
C THR A 7 3.94 3.81 -10.95
N VAL A 8 4.06 2.80 -10.10
CA VAL A 8 2.93 2.21 -9.37
C VAL A 8 3.14 2.32 -7.87
N LEU A 9 2.10 2.78 -7.17
CA LEU A 9 2.01 2.79 -5.71
C LEU A 9 1.31 1.51 -5.25
N GLY A 10 1.99 0.71 -4.43
CA GLY A 10 1.45 -0.54 -3.88
C GLY A 10 1.05 -0.37 -2.42
N ILE A 11 -0.11 -0.91 -2.04
CA ILE A 11 -0.63 -0.87 -0.67
C ILE A 11 -0.97 -2.29 -0.22
N GLU A 12 -0.44 -2.67 0.94
CA GLU A 12 -0.67 -3.97 1.57
C GLU A 12 -1.19 -3.77 2.99
N SER A 13 -2.37 -4.30 3.29
CA SER A 13 -3.00 -4.19 4.62
C SER A 13 -3.80 -5.46 4.97
N SER A 14 -3.36 -6.62 4.48
CA SER A 14 -4.14 -7.85 4.57
C SER A 14 -4.11 -8.53 5.94
N CYS A 15 -3.12 -8.25 6.79
CA CYS A 15 -2.97 -8.91 8.09
C CYS A 15 -2.42 -7.95 9.16
N ASP A 16 -1.25 -8.24 9.71
CA ASP A 16 -0.66 -7.50 10.84
C ASP A 16 0.49 -6.58 10.42
N GLU A 17 0.69 -6.42 9.12
CA GLU A 17 1.66 -5.46 8.58
C GLU A 17 0.95 -4.48 7.66
N THR A 18 1.35 -3.22 7.74
CA THR A 18 0.94 -2.19 6.80
C THR A 18 2.15 -1.85 5.96
N ALA A 19 2.05 -1.99 4.66
CA ALA A 19 3.17 -1.73 3.78
C ALA A 19 2.76 -0.86 2.61
N VAL A 20 3.67 0.02 2.20
CA VAL A 20 3.53 0.86 1.02
C VAL A 20 4.82 0.80 0.23
N SER A 21 4.72 0.58 -1.06
CA SER A 21 5.87 0.53 -1.95
C SER A 21 5.62 1.38 -3.19
N ILE A 22 6.70 1.83 -3.81
CA ILE A 22 6.65 2.49 -5.11
C ILE A 22 7.61 1.77 -6.03
N VAL A 23 7.08 1.31 -7.16
CA VAL A 23 7.81 0.53 -8.15
C VAL A 23 7.75 1.26 -9.49
N ARG A 24 8.87 1.30 -10.19
CA ARG A 24 8.95 1.85 -11.53
C ARG A 24 9.20 0.72 -12.52
N LEU A 25 8.37 0.63 -13.54
CA LEU A 25 8.46 -0.40 -14.57
C LEU A 25 8.88 0.22 -15.90
N LYS A 26 9.93 -0.34 -16.52
CA LYS A 26 10.36 0.02 -17.88
C LYS A 26 9.58 -0.79 -18.90
N ASN A 27 9.37 -2.07 -18.61
CA ASN A 27 8.61 -3.01 -19.39
C ASN A 27 8.16 -4.15 -18.47
N GLU A 28 7.51 -5.17 -18.99
CA GLU A 28 6.96 -6.27 -18.18
C GLU A 28 8.02 -7.14 -17.49
N PHE A 29 9.29 -7.03 -17.85
CA PHE A 29 10.37 -7.84 -17.30
C PHE A 29 11.39 -7.04 -16.49
N ASP A 30 11.32 -5.71 -16.50
CA ASP A 30 12.33 -4.86 -15.88
C ASP A 30 11.66 -3.81 -15.00
N GLY A 31 11.84 -3.97 -13.69
CA GLY A 31 11.27 -3.08 -12.69
C GLY A 31 12.29 -2.70 -11.64
N GLU A 32 12.06 -1.58 -11.00
CA GLU A 32 12.89 -1.03 -9.94
C GLU A 32 12.02 -0.64 -8.74
N ILE A 33 12.43 -1.04 -7.54
CA ILE A 33 11.76 -0.63 -6.30
C ILE A 33 12.35 0.71 -5.87
N LEU A 34 11.55 1.77 -5.93
CA LEU A 34 11.98 3.10 -5.53
C LEU A 34 11.87 3.34 -4.03
N SER A 35 10.86 2.74 -3.40
CA SER A 35 10.72 2.76 -1.94
C SER A 35 9.89 1.56 -1.50
N ASN A 36 10.13 1.12 -0.26
CA ASN A 36 9.39 0.01 0.35
C ASN A 36 9.39 0.23 1.85
N ILE A 37 8.24 0.61 2.39
CA ILE A 37 8.07 0.94 3.80
C ILE A 37 7.12 -0.07 4.41
N VAL A 38 7.56 -0.73 5.48
CA VAL A 38 6.76 -1.71 6.21
C VAL A 38 6.65 -1.28 7.66
N PHE A 39 5.42 -1.31 8.18
CA PHE A 39 5.13 -1.11 9.58
C PHE A 39 4.54 -2.40 10.15
N SER A 40 5.26 -3.03 11.09
CA SER A 40 4.81 -4.25 11.74
C SER A 40 3.98 -3.92 12.99
N GLN A 41 2.90 -4.68 13.19
CA GLN A 41 2.00 -4.54 14.35
C GLN A 41 2.30 -5.57 15.44
N ILE A 42 3.45 -6.25 15.37
CA ILE A 42 3.77 -7.35 16.30
C ILE A 42 3.60 -6.93 17.77
N ASP A 43 4.14 -5.77 18.14
CA ASP A 43 4.07 -5.29 19.52
C ASP A 43 2.65 -5.00 20.00
N GLU A 44 1.76 -4.61 19.10
CA GLU A 44 0.36 -4.34 19.41
C GLU A 44 -0.44 -5.63 19.66
N HIS A 45 -0.08 -6.72 18.96
CA HIS A 45 -0.78 -8.00 19.06
C HIS A 45 -0.19 -8.95 20.11
N LEU A 46 1.07 -8.78 20.49
CA LEU A 46 1.77 -9.67 21.43
C LEU A 46 1.01 -9.94 22.73
N PRO A 47 0.42 -8.91 23.40
CA PRO A 47 -0.31 -9.17 24.64
C PRO A 47 -1.47 -10.14 24.52
N TYR A 48 -1.97 -10.39 23.30
CA TYR A 48 -3.11 -11.25 23.02
C TYR A 48 -2.70 -12.60 22.44
N GLY A 49 -1.40 -12.84 22.24
CA GLY A 49 -0.89 -14.11 21.74
C GLY A 49 -1.08 -14.36 20.25
N GLY A 50 -1.55 -13.37 19.50
CA GLY A 50 -1.76 -13.50 18.07
C GLY A 50 -2.46 -12.26 17.49
N VAL A 51 -2.75 -12.28 16.20
CA VAL A 51 -3.36 -11.15 15.50
C VAL A 51 -4.79 -10.90 16.00
N VAL A 52 -5.07 -9.67 16.37
CA VAL A 52 -6.40 -9.20 16.79
C VAL A 52 -6.98 -8.36 15.64
N PRO A 53 -8.04 -8.83 14.93
CA PRO A 53 -8.53 -8.16 13.71
C PRO A 53 -8.90 -6.69 13.91
N GLU A 54 -9.54 -6.35 15.03
CA GLU A 54 -9.92 -4.96 15.31
C GLU A 54 -8.70 -4.06 15.49
N ILE A 55 -7.67 -4.54 16.21
CA ILE A 55 -6.42 -3.82 16.39
C ILE A 55 -5.71 -3.65 15.05
N ALA A 56 -5.68 -4.70 14.22
CA ALA A 56 -5.07 -4.64 12.90
C ALA A 56 -5.73 -3.59 12.02
N SER A 57 -7.06 -3.57 11.94
CA SER A 57 -7.81 -2.58 11.15
C SER A 57 -7.50 -1.15 11.60
N ARG A 58 -7.51 -0.92 12.91
CA ARG A 58 -7.24 0.40 13.48
C ARG A 58 -5.82 0.87 13.18
N SER A 59 -4.86 -0.03 13.30
CA SER A 59 -3.46 0.25 13.01
C SER A 59 -3.24 0.60 11.53
N HIS A 60 -3.91 -0.09 10.61
CA HIS A 60 -3.86 0.25 9.18
C HIS A 60 -4.41 1.66 8.92
N VAL A 61 -5.53 2.02 9.54
CA VAL A 61 -6.11 3.36 9.40
C VAL A 61 -5.12 4.43 9.85
N GLU A 62 -4.47 4.22 10.98
CA GLU A 62 -3.53 5.19 11.55
C GLU A 62 -2.22 5.28 10.77
N SER A 63 -1.78 4.18 10.15
CA SER A 63 -0.45 4.05 9.56
C SER A 63 -0.39 4.40 8.08
N LEU A 64 -1.47 4.18 7.31
CA LEU A 64 -1.41 4.25 5.84
C LEU A 64 -1.05 5.64 5.32
N GLY A 65 -1.68 6.70 5.82
CA GLY A 65 -1.36 8.06 5.38
C GLY A 65 0.11 8.42 5.55
N PRO A 66 0.66 8.30 6.78
CA PRO A 66 2.08 8.55 7.02
C PRO A 66 3.02 7.68 6.20
N LEU A 67 2.68 6.40 5.99
CA LEU A 67 3.50 5.49 5.18
C LEU A 67 3.52 5.89 3.71
N ILE A 68 2.38 6.31 3.16
CA ILE A 68 2.30 6.79 1.79
C ILE A 68 3.17 8.03 1.60
N ASP A 69 3.07 8.99 2.52
CA ASP A 69 3.89 10.20 2.48
C ASP A 69 5.37 9.86 2.56
N LYS A 70 5.75 8.94 3.45
CA LYS A 70 7.14 8.51 3.61
C LYS A 70 7.64 7.82 2.35
N ALA A 71 6.84 6.94 1.74
CA ALA A 71 7.21 6.24 0.52
C ALA A 71 7.44 7.23 -0.64
N LEU A 72 6.55 8.20 -0.80
CA LEU A 72 6.70 9.24 -1.82
C LEU A 72 7.95 10.07 -1.59
N ASN A 73 8.21 10.48 -0.35
CA ASN A 73 9.40 11.27 -0.01
C ASN A 73 10.69 10.50 -0.28
N GLU A 74 10.75 9.22 0.10
CA GLU A 74 11.94 8.40 -0.15
C GLU A 74 12.18 8.16 -1.64
N ALA A 75 11.12 8.07 -2.43
CA ALA A 75 11.23 7.96 -3.89
C ALA A 75 11.47 9.30 -4.58
N SER A 76 11.45 10.40 -3.86
CA SER A 76 11.53 11.77 -4.39
C SER A 76 10.43 12.06 -5.41
N LEU A 77 9.23 11.56 -5.14
CA LEU A 77 8.07 11.70 -6.02
C LEU A 77 6.91 12.38 -5.29
N LYS A 78 5.99 12.90 -6.09
CA LYS A 78 4.70 13.41 -5.64
C LYS A 78 3.59 12.50 -6.15
N LEU A 79 2.40 12.61 -5.57
CA LEU A 79 1.27 11.77 -5.97
C LEU A 79 0.94 11.90 -7.45
N ASN A 80 1.11 13.08 -8.04
CA ASN A 80 0.86 13.29 -9.47
C ASN A 80 1.87 12.60 -10.38
N ASN A 81 2.94 12.03 -9.84
CA ASN A 81 3.88 11.20 -10.59
C ASN A 81 3.47 9.73 -10.64
N ILE A 82 2.43 9.33 -9.91
CA ILE A 82 1.97 7.95 -9.82
C ILE A 82 1.00 7.67 -10.96
N ASP A 83 1.27 6.62 -11.73
CA ASP A 83 0.48 6.22 -12.89
C ASP A 83 -0.60 5.19 -12.57
N GLY A 84 -0.40 4.40 -11.53
CA GLY A 84 -1.34 3.37 -11.11
C GLY A 84 -1.20 3.05 -9.63
N ILE A 85 -2.28 2.48 -9.07
CA ILE A 85 -2.30 2.03 -7.67
C ILE A 85 -2.63 0.56 -7.67
N ALA A 86 -1.87 -0.24 -6.92
CA ALA A 86 -2.15 -1.65 -6.67
C ALA A 86 -2.41 -1.83 -5.18
N ALA A 87 -3.48 -2.53 -4.82
CA ALA A 87 -3.80 -2.82 -3.43
C ALA A 87 -4.17 -4.28 -3.28
N THR A 88 -3.79 -4.89 -2.16
CA THR A 88 -4.15 -6.27 -1.85
C THR A 88 -5.66 -6.38 -1.71
N ALA A 89 -6.27 -7.26 -2.51
CA ALA A 89 -7.72 -7.50 -2.51
C ALA A 89 -8.12 -8.75 -1.75
N GLY A 90 -7.18 -9.59 -1.38
CA GLY A 90 -7.36 -10.82 -0.61
C GLY A 90 -6.30 -11.86 -0.97
N PRO A 91 -6.24 -13.00 -0.24
CA PRO A 91 -6.91 -13.23 1.03
C PRO A 91 -6.27 -12.47 2.19
N GLY A 92 -7.02 -12.31 3.30
CA GLY A 92 -6.54 -11.62 4.49
C GLY A 92 -7.69 -11.24 5.42
N LEU A 93 -7.39 -10.50 6.47
CA LEU A 93 -8.38 -10.02 7.42
C LEU A 93 -9.26 -8.96 6.74
N VAL A 94 -10.58 -9.18 6.74
CA VAL A 94 -11.54 -8.37 5.98
C VAL A 94 -11.45 -6.88 6.36
N GLY A 95 -11.38 -6.57 7.66
CA GLY A 95 -11.27 -5.19 8.12
C GLY A 95 -10.03 -4.49 7.60
N GLY A 96 -8.87 -5.16 7.65
CA GLY A 96 -7.62 -4.63 7.11
C GLY A 96 -7.68 -4.43 5.60
N LEU A 97 -8.19 -5.42 4.88
CA LEU A 97 -8.35 -5.33 3.42
C LEU A 97 -9.23 -4.14 3.03
N ILE A 98 -10.33 -3.92 3.74
CA ILE A 98 -11.22 -2.79 3.48
C ILE A 98 -10.50 -1.46 3.65
N VAL A 99 -9.67 -1.32 4.70
CA VAL A 99 -8.90 -0.09 4.93
C VAL A 99 -7.99 0.22 3.75
N GLY A 100 -7.18 -0.75 3.33
CA GLY A 100 -6.24 -0.57 2.21
C GLY A 100 -6.94 -0.28 0.89
N LEU A 101 -7.98 -1.06 0.57
CA LEU A 101 -8.75 -0.89 -0.66
C LEU A 101 -9.50 0.44 -0.68
N THR A 102 -10.10 0.84 0.44
CA THR A 102 -10.82 2.11 0.54
C THR A 102 -9.87 3.29 0.39
N THR A 103 -8.71 3.23 1.03
CA THR A 103 -7.67 4.25 0.89
C THR A 103 -7.20 4.35 -0.56
N ALA A 104 -6.88 3.23 -1.19
CA ALA A 104 -6.46 3.16 -2.58
C ALA A 104 -7.54 3.72 -3.52
N LYS A 105 -8.80 3.36 -3.29
CA LYS A 105 -9.93 3.85 -4.09
C LYS A 105 -10.13 5.36 -3.95
N GLY A 106 -9.99 5.88 -2.73
CA GLY A 106 -10.06 7.32 -2.49
C GLY A 106 -8.99 8.08 -3.26
N ILE A 107 -7.75 7.61 -3.22
CA ILE A 107 -6.64 8.21 -3.96
C ILE A 107 -6.89 8.09 -5.48
N SER A 108 -7.31 6.92 -5.94
CA SER A 108 -7.63 6.68 -7.35
C SER A 108 -8.66 7.66 -7.87
N LEU A 109 -9.77 7.83 -7.15
CA LEU A 109 -10.85 8.73 -7.54
C LEU A 109 -10.42 10.20 -7.45
N GLY A 110 -9.73 10.58 -6.37
CA GLY A 110 -9.34 11.97 -6.14
C GLY A 110 -8.24 12.45 -7.09
N ALA A 111 -7.31 11.59 -7.46
CA ALA A 111 -6.18 11.93 -8.32
C ALA A 111 -6.33 11.47 -9.77
N GLY A 112 -7.41 10.74 -10.10
CA GLY A 112 -7.62 10.22 -11.45
C GLY A 112 -6.64 9.13 -11.85
N ILE A 113 -6.23 8.28 -10.89
CA ILE A 113 -5.23 7.23 -11.08
C ILE A 113 -5.93 5.87 -11.12
N PRO A 114 -5.66 4.99 -12.11
CA PRO A 114 -6.24 3.65 -12.15
C PRO A 114 -5.88 2.80 -10.94
N LEU A 115 -6.81 1.97 -10.49
CA LEU A 115 -6.64 1.06 -9.36
C LEU A 115 -6.79 -0.39 -9.81
N VAL A 116 -5.89 -1.25 -9.34
CA VAL A 116 -5.92 -2.70 -9.56
C VAL A 116 -5.87 -3.43 -8.21
N GLY A 117 -6.78 -4.39 -8.02
CA GLY A 117 -6.74 -5.31 -6.88
C GLY A 117 -5.76 -6.44 -7.17
N VAL A 118 -4.95 -6.80 -6.18
CA VAL A 118 -3.92 -7.83 -6.31
C VAL A 118 -4.17 -8.93 -5.29
N ASN A 119 -3.97 -10.19 -5.70
CA ASN A 119 -4.06 -11.34 -4.81
C ASN A 119 -2.82 -11.37 -3.90
N HIS A 120 -3.03 -11.58 -2.59
CA HIS A 120 -1.96 -11.63 -1.60
C HIS A 120 -1.01 -12.83 -1.84
N LEU A 121 -1.57 -13.94 -2.30
CA LEU A 121 -0.77 -15.13 -2.60
C LEU A 121 0.00 -14.95 -3.93
#